data_1be4fb062b475a51e503559d2f025ca7
#
_entry.id   1be4fb062b475a51e503559d2f025ca7
#
_cell.length_a   1.000
_cell.length_b   1.000
_cell.length_c   1.000
_cell.angle_alpha   90.00
_cell.angle_beta   90.00
_cell.angle_gamma   90.00
#
_symmetry.space_group_name_H-M   'P 1'
#
loop_
_entity.id
_entity.type
_entity.pdbx_description
1 polymer ?
#
loop_
_entity_poly.entity_id
_entity_poly.type
_entity_poly.pdbx_seq_one_letter_code
_entity_poly.pdbx_strand_id
1 'polypeptide(L)'
;MTAEPPFRLTDRAARVRESARALLDLHGLGAWEFGFNSNVRRAGVCFYPHRVEPGRVELSVHFAARNTDDEVRDTLLHEIAHALVGPGHGHDAVWKAKCREIGAKPVACYGAEVEMPRGRWRATCPGCATQFDRHRRPKRATGWFCRPCGPTSGTLRWGDASE
;
A
#
# COMPACT_ATOMS: atom_id res chain seq x y z
N MET A 1 -16.28 -3.18 34.62
CA MET A 1 -15.85 -3.48 33.25
C MET A 1 -16.02 -2.20 32.43
N THR A 2 -14.99 -1.38 32.35
CA THR A 2 -14.98 -0.16 31.54
C THR A 2 -14.71 -0.57 30.10
N ALA A 3 -15.72 -0.43 29.23
CA ALA A 3 -15.55 -0.62 27.80
C ALA A 3 -14.52 0.42 27.30
N GLU A 4 -13.45 -0.02 26.64
CA GLU A 4 -12.56 0.87 25.93
C GLU A 4 -13.38 1.70 24.93
N PRO A 5 -13.10 3.03 24.82
CA PRO A 5 -13.81 3.85 23.84
C PRO A 5 -13.53 3.34 22.43
N PRO A 6 -14.50 3.46 21.51
CA PRO A 6 -14.33 2.99 20.15
C PRO A 6 -13.12 3.68 19.52
N PHE A 7 -12.20 2.87 19.01
CA PHE A 7 -10.98 3.27 18.31
C PHE A 7 -11.30 4.28 17.20
N ARG A 8 -10.90 5.53 17.40
CA ARG A 8 -11.11 6.58 16.40
C ARG A 8 -10.00 6.54 15.35
N LEU A 9 -10.37 6.65 14.09
CA LEU A 9 -9.43 6.74 12.95
C LEU A 9 -8.40 7.85 13.15
N THR A 10 -8.78 8.92 13.85
CA THR A 10 -7.93 10.03 14.27
C THR A 10 -6.79 9.60 15.19
N ASP A 11 -7.07 8.73 16.17
CA ASP A 11 -6.07 8.29 17.16
C ASP A 11 -5.03 7.37 16.52
N ARG A 12 -5.48 6.50 15.60
CA ARG A 12 -4.57 5.67 14.83
C ARG A 12 -3.67 6.50 13.91
N ALA A 13 -4.24 7.46 13.21
CA ALA A 13 -3.47 8.36 12.35
C ALA A 13 -2.42 9.15 13.13
N ALA A 14 -2.75 9.58 14.35
CA ALA A 14 -1.80 10.26 15.24
C ALA A 14 -0.64 9.34 15.63
N ARG A 15 -0.91 8.11 16.09
CA ARG A 15 0.14 7.13 16.43
C ARG A 15 1.02 6.77 15.23
N VAL A 16 0.43 6.57 14.05
CA VAL A 16 1.18 6.30 12.83
C VAL A 16 2.09 7.48 12.47
N ARG A 17 1.61 8.70 12.62
CA ARG A 17 2.40 9.91 12.38
C ARG A 17 3.58 10.03 13.35
N GLU A 18 3.35 9.76 14.63
CA GLU A 18 4.39 9.74 15.66
C GLU A 18 5.46 8.68 15.37
N SER A 19 5.02 7.45 15.04
CA SER A 19 5.92 6.35 14.66
C SER A 19 6.73 6.67 13.41
N ALA A 20 6.09 7.25 12.39
CA ALA A 20 6.77 7.67 11.17
C ALA A 20 7.82 8.73 11.44
N ARG A 21 7.51 9.73 12.28
CA ARG A 21 8.47 10.78 12.66
C ARG A 21 9.66 10.18 13.38
N ALA A 22 9.43 9.33 14.37
CA ALA A 22 10.49 8.65 15.12
C ALA A 22 11.40 7.80 14.21
N LEU A 23 10.83 7.08 13.23
CA LEU A 23 11.61 6.30 12.27
C LEU A 23 12.42 7.17 11.31
N LEU A 24 11.85 8.25 10.81
CA LEU A 24 12.59 9.20 9.96
C LEU A 24 13.77 9.82 10.72
N ASP A 25 13.56 10.24 11.96
CA ASP A 25 14.63 10.79 12.81
C ASP A 25 15.71 9.76 13.12
N LEU A 26 15.32 8.52 13.47
CA LEU A 26 16.23 7.42 13.75
C LEU A 26 17.18 7.12 12.58
N HIS A 27 16.69 7.26 11.35
CA HIS A 27 17.44 7.00 10.12
C HIS A 27 18.08 8.25 9.50
N GLY A 28 18.17 9.36 10.23
CA GLY A 28 18.85 10.58 9.77
C GLY A 28 18.07 11.37 8.72
N LEU A 29 16.77 11.12 8.57
CA LEU A 29 15.87 11.80 7.65
C LEU A 29 15.04 12.89 8.36
N GLY A 30 15.60 13.56 9.36
CA GLY A 30 14.92 14.58 10.18
C GLY A 30 14.33 15.74 9.39
N ALA A 31 14.92 16.08 8.25
CA ALA A 31 14.42 17.11 7.34
C ALA A 31 13.29 16.61 6.40
N TRP A 32 13.00 15.31 6.38
CA TRP A 32 11.94 14.74 5.55
C TRP A 32 10.57 14.88 6.21
N GLU A 33 9.56 15.02 5.39
CA GLU A 33 8.17 15.10 5.84
C GLU A 33 7.50 13.73 5.86
N PHE A 34 6.47 13.60 6.70
CA PHE A 34 5.54 12.49 6.66
C PHE A 34 4.12 12.98 6.40
N GLY A 35 3.41 12.28 5.51
CA GLY A 35 2.02 12.56 5.19
C GLY A 35 1.15 11.33 4.97
N PHE A 36 -0.16 11.56 4.85
CA PHE A 36 -1.10 10.56 4.38
C PHE A 36 -1.65 10.95 3.02
N ASN A 37 -1.95 9.94 2.20
CA ASN A 37 -2.69 10.09 0.96
C ASN A 37 -3.90 9.13 0.91
N SER A 38 -4.75 9.29 -0.08
CA SER A 38 -5.94 8.45 -0.28
C SER A 38 -5.74 7.37 -1.36
N ASN A 39 -4.51 6.92 -1.60
CA ASN A 39 -4.24 5.92 -2.61
C ASN A 39 -4.84 4.56 -2.20
N VAL A 40 -5.61 3.95 -3.11
CA VAL A 40 -6.27 2.66 -2.88
C VAL A 40 -5.50 1.47 -3.45
N ARG A 41 -4.31 1.69 -4.02
CA ARG A 41 -3.50 0.65 -4.67
C ARG A 41 -2.08 0.55 -4.14
N ARG A 42 -1.58 1.58 -3.48
CA ARG A 42 -0.24 1.63 -2.92
C ARG A 42 -0.35 1.89 -1.43
N ALA A 43 0.34 1.09 -0.65
CA ALA A 43 0.39 1.25 0.80
C ALA A 43 1.21 2.49 1.19
N GLY A 44 2.37 2.68 0.54
CA GLY A 44 3.27 3.80 0.77
C GLY A 44 3.81 4.38 -0.53
N VAL A 45 4.49 5.51 -0.43
CA VAL A 45 5.25 6.16 -1.49
C VAL A 45 6.32 7.07 -0.93
N CYS A 46 7.51 7.03 -1.53
CA CYS A 46 8.64 7.91 -1.26
C CYS A 46 8.74 8.97 -2.36
N PHE A 47 8.70 10.25 -1.98
CA PHE A 47 8.98 11.39 -2.85
C PHE A 47 10.35 11.96 -2.50
N TYR A 48 11.24 11.97 -3.46
CA TYR A 48 12.59 12.49 -3.25
C TYR A 48 12.61 14.02 -3.22
N PRO A 49 13.59 14.63 -2.53
CA PRO A 49 13.75 16.08 -2.51
C PRO A 49 13.82 16.64 -3.92
N HIS A 50 13.13 17.74 -4.17
CA HIS A 50 13.15 18.41 -5.45
C HIS A 50 13.21 19.93 -5.27
N ARG A 51 14.25 20.59 -5.82
CA ARG A 51 14.53 22.02 -5.67
C ARG A 51 14.60 22.41 -4.18
N VAL A 52 13.64 23.19 -3.70
CA VAL A 52 13.52 23.65 -2.30
C VAL A 52 12.57 22.78 -1.45
N GLU A 53 11.91 21.81 -2.07
CA GLU A 53 10.98 20.92 -1.36
C GLU A 53 11.74 19.78 -0.68
N PRO A 54 11.48 19.50 0.61
CA PRO A 54 12.07 18.36 1.29
C PRO A 54 11.56 17.05 0.71
N GLY A 55 12.29 15.96 0.98
CA GLY A 55 11.78 14.63 0.70
C GLY A 55 10.57 14.31 1.58
N ARG A 56 9.70 13.44 1.11
CA ARG A 56 8.48 13.08 1.83
C ARG A 56 8.15 11.62 1.69
N VAL A 57 7.79 10.99 2.81
CA VAL A 57 7.20 9.65 2.86
C VAL A 57 5.70 9.80 3.12
N GLU A 58 4.88 9.11 2.33
CA GLU A 58 3.43 9.06 2.54
C GLU A 58 2.94 7.64 2.68
N LEU A 59 1.93 7.44 3.53
CA LEU A 59 1.16 6.21 3.61
C LEU A 59 -0.29 6.44 3.18
N SER A 60 -0.89 5.41 2.60
CA SER A 60 -2.32 5.40 2.35
C SER A 60 -3.10 5.35 3.66
N VAL A 61 -4.07 6.25 3.86
CA VAL A 61 -5.00 6.18 5.00
C VAL A 61 -5.80 4.88 4.99
N HIS A 62 -6.09 4.35 3.80
CA HIS A 62 -6.83 3.09 3.64
C HIS A 62 -5.99 1.89 4.08
N PHE A 63 -4.70 1.89 3.77
CA PHE A 63 -3.76 0.87 4.24
C PHE A 63 -3.59 0.97 5.75
N ALA A 64 -3.26 2.14 6.27
CA ALA A 64 -3.02 2.35 7.70
C ALA A 64 -4.23 1.99 8.57
N ALA A 65 -5.45 2.14 8.05
CA ALA A 65 -6.68 1.80 8.78
C ALA A 65 -7.00 0.30 8.83
N ARG A 66 -6.43 -0.52 7.94
CA ARG A 66 -6.82 -1.94 7.77
C ARG A 66 -5.75 -2.93 8.22
N ASN A 67 -4.53 -2.47 8.36
CA ASN A 67 -3.39 -3.34 8.62
C ASN A 67 -2.85 -3.16 10.04
N THR A 68 -2.10 -4.14 10.53
CA THR A 68 -1.49 -4.13 11.86
C THR A 68 -0.42 -3.03 12.00
N ASP A 69 -0.03 -2.74 13.22
CA ASP A 69 1.05 -1.76 13.46
C ASP A 69 2.40 -2.26 12.92
N ASP A 70 2.62 -3.57 12.91
CA ASP A 70 3.83 -4.19 12.34
C ASP A 70 3.88 -4.03 10.81
N GLU A 71 2.76 -4.22 10.11
CA GLU A 71 2.67 -4.02 8.66
C GLU A 71 2.83 -2.54 8.28
N VAL A 72 2.24 -1.65 9.07
CA VAL A 72 2.41 -0.20 8.91
C VAL A 72 3.88 0.19 9.11
N ARG A 73 4.52 -0.33 10.18
CA ARG A 73 5.93 -0.10 10.46
C ARG A 73 6.83 -0.63 9.34
N ASP A 74 6.58 -1.85 8.85
CA ASP A 74 7.37 -2.44 7.76
C ASP A 74 7.25 -1.61 6.47
N THR A 75 6.04 -1.12 6.17
CA THR A 75 5.81 -0.22 5.02
C THR A 75 6.53 1.12 5.18
N LEU A 76 6.53 1.71 6.38
CA LEU A 76 7.31 2.93 6.65
C LEU A 76 8.81 2.70 6.41
N LEU A 77 9.36 1.60 6.92
CA LEU A 77 10.76 1.23 6.70
C LEU A 77 11.07 0.95 5.22
N HIS A 78 10.14 0.35 4.47
CA HIS A 78 10.23 0.17 3.02
C HIS A 78 10.45 1.51 2.29
N GLU A 79 9.60 2.51 2.59
CA GLU A 79 9.72 3.84 1.99
C GLU A 79 10.96 4.60 2.48
N ILE A 80 11.36 4.42 3.75
CA ILE A 80 12.61 4.94 4.30
C ILE A 80 13.83 4.31 3.59
N ALA A 81 13.79 3.01 3.28
CA ALA A 81 14.85 2.37 2.50
C ALA A 81 15.02 3.03 1.13
N HIS A 82 13.91 3.37 0.43
CA HIS A 82 13.97 4.14 -0.80
C HIS A 82 14.60 5.52 -0.58
N ALA A 83 14.20 6.23 0.46
CA ALA A 83 14.76 7.54 0.80
C ALA A 83 16.29 7.49 1.02
N LEU A 84 16.78 6.43 1.68
CA LEU A 84 18.19 6.27 2.02
C LEU A 84 19.07 5.88 0.84
N VAL A 85 18.56 5.07 -0.11
CA VAL A 85 19.33 4.66 -1.28
C VAL A 85 19.23 5.62 -2.46
N GLY A 86 18.20 6.47 -2.47
CA GLY A 86 18.02 7.49 -3.52
C GLY A 86 17.26 7.01 -4.76
N PRO A 87 16.94 7.93 -5.70
CA PRO A 87 16.04 7.68 -6.83
C PRO A 87 16.61 6.73 -7.90
N GLY A 88 17.90 6.42 -7.87
CA GLY A 88 18.56 5.51 -8.82
C GLY A 88 18.27 4.04 -8.55
N HIS A 89 17.67 3.72 -7.39
CA HIS A 89 17.43 2.36 -6.94
C HIS A 89 15.93 2.10 -6.76
N GLY A 90 15.42 1.15 -7.53
CA GLY A 90 14.08 0.59 -7.29
C GLY A 90 14.15 -0.49 -6.20
N HIS A 91 13.57 -1.67 -6.46
CA HIS A 91 13.67 -2.81 -5.54
C HIS A 91 14.85 -3.73 -5.91
N ASP A 92 15.98 -3.15 -6.24
CA ASP A 92 17.23 -3.84 -6.63
C ASP A 92 18.01 -4.40 -5.42
N ALA A 93 19.23 -4.89 -5.66
CA ALA A 93 20.07 -5.47 -4.62
C ALA A 93 20.50 -4.44 -3.56
N VAL A 94 20.72 -3.19 -3.96
CA VAL A 94 21.11 -2.09 -3.05
C VAL A 94 19.96 -1.76 -2.11
N TRP A 95 18.76 -1.57 -2.65
CA TRP A 95 17.57 -1.33 -1.85
C TRP A 95 17.27 -2.51 -0.90
N LYS A 96 17.35 -3.78 -1.39
CA LYS A 96 17.15 -4.98 -0.56
C LYS A 96 18.17 -5.09 0.57
N ALA A 97 19.42 -4.70 0.34
CA ALA A 97 20.44 -4.67 1.37
C ALA A 97 20.09 -3.61 2.45
N LYS A 98 19.65 -2.44 2.03
CA LYS A 98 19.20 -1.36 2.93
C LYS A 98 17.97 -1.79 3.74
N CYS A 99 16.99 -2.46 3.15
CA CYS A 99 15.86 -3.01 3.91
C CYS A 99 16.31 -3.91 5.05
N ARG A 100 17.22 -4.88 4.78
CA ARG A 100 17.74 -5.77 5.83
C ARG A 100 18.49 -5.01 6.92
N GLU A 101 19.28 -4.02 6.54
CA GLU A 101 20.04 -3.17 7.47
C GLU A 101 19.13 -2.44 8.45
N ILE A 102 18.00 -1.90 7.98
CA ILE A 102 17.08 -1.12 8.81
C ILE A 102 15.92 -1.94 9.40
N GLY A 103 15.88 -3.25 9.15
CA GLY A 103 14.87 -4.16 9.70
C GLY A 103 13.54 -4.19 8.93
N ALA A 104 13.53 -3.78 7.65
CA ALA A 104 12.40 -3.96 6.74
C ALA A 104 12.47 -5.28 5.98
N LYS A 105 11.33 -5.81 5.56
CA LYS A 105 11.28 -6.95 4.64
C LYS A 105 11.77 -6.54 3.25
N PRO A 106 12.76 -7.26 2.65
CA PRO A 106 13.34 -6.91 1.35
C PRO A 106 12.48 -7.41 0.18
N VAL A 107 11.17 -7.14 0.21
CA VAL A 107 10.20 -7.59 -0.79
C VAL A 107 9.56 -6.39 -1.50
N ALA A 108 9.46 -6.46 -2.83
CA ALA A 108 8.95 -5.38 -3.65
C ALA A 108 7.42 -5.23 -3.59
N CYS A 109 6.71 -6.32 -3.32
CA CYS A 109 5.26 -6.36 -3.26
C CYS A 109 4.81 -7.05 -1.99
N TYR A 110 3.78 -6.52 -1.37
CA TYR A 110 3.14 -7.16 -0.23
C TYR A 110 2.44 -8.45 -0.66
N GLY A 111 2.41 -9.43 0.23
CA GLY A 111 1.67 -10.66 0.05
C GLY A 111 0.18 -10.51 0.36
N ALA A 112 -0.49 -11.66 0.53
CA ALA A 112 -1.92 -11.70 0.85
C ALA A 112 -2.25 -11.21 2.28
N GLU A 113 -1.24 -11.02 3.10
CA GLU A 113 -1.35 -10.50 4.48
C GLU A 113 -1.75 -9.03 4.54
N VAL A 114 -1.47 -8.26 3.49
CA VAL A 114 -1.76 -6.82 3.44
C VAL A 114 -3.15 -6.56 2.88
N GLU A 115 -3.96 -5.86 3.64
CA GLU A 115 -5.31 -5.47 3.25
C GLU A 115 -5.33 -4.08 2.59
N MET A 116 -5.84 -4.04 1.36
CA MET A 116 -6.16 -2.81 0.64
C MET A 116 -7.66 -2.76 0.32
N PRO A 117 -8.24 -1.56 0.09
CA PRO A 117 -9.62 -1.46 -0.33
C PRO A 117 -9.87 -2.28 -1.59
N ARG A 118 -10.91 -3.10 -1.58
CA ARG A 118 -11.35 -3.80 -2.79
C ARG A 118 -11.90 -2.82 -3.80
N GLY A 119 -11.68 -3.11 -5.07
CA GLY A 119 -12.23 -2.32 -6.15
C GLY A 119 -13.76 -2.38 -6.19
N ARG A 120 -14.38 -1.25 -6.55
CA ARG A 120 -15.84 -1.13 -6.72
C ARG A 120 -16.38 -2.06 -7.81
N TRP A 121 -15.62 -2.22 -8.89
CA TRP A 121 -16.02 -3.09 -10.01
C TRP A 121 -15.52 -4.50 -9.78
N ARG A 122 -16.45 -5.47 -9.74
CA ARG A 122 -16.12 -6.87 -9.46
C ARG A 122 -16.60 -7.78 -10.57
N ALA A 123 -15.86 -8.87 -10.76
CA ALA A 123 -16.24 -9.98 -11.63
C ALA A 123 -15.82 -11.29 -10.98
N THR A 124 -16.63 -12.32 -11.17
CA THR A 124 -16.27 -13.69 -10.73
C THR A 124 -16.12 -14.55 -11.98
N CYS A 125 -15.06 -15.33 -12.03
CA CYS A 125 -14.85 -16.28 -13.11
C CYS A 125 -15.86 -17.42 -13.01
N PRO A 126 -16.67 -17.68 -14.05
CA PRO A 126 -17.63 -18.79 -14.04
C PRO A 126 -16.96 -20.16 -14.07
N GLY A 127 -15.71 -20.26 -14.54
CA GLY A 127 -14.99 -21.54 -14.64
C GLY A 127 -14.27 -21.97 -13.36
N CYS A 128 -13.74 -21.04 -12.55
CA CYS A 128 -12.95 -21.38 -11.36
C CYS A 128 -13.31 -20.55 -10.12
N ALA A 129 -14.38 -19.77 -10.15
CA ALA A 129 -14.87 -18.90 -9.06
C ALA A 129 -13.85 -17.84 -8.56
N THR A 130 -12.71 -17.67 -9.22
CA THR A 130 -11.76 -16.61 -8.87
C THR A 130 -12.41 -15.25 -9.00
N GLN A 131 -12.29 -14.44 -7.94
CA GLN A 131 -12.80 -13.09 -7.89
C GLN A 131 -11.75 -12.08 -8.39
N PHE A 132 -12.21 -11.13 -9.18
CA PHE A 132 -11.42 -10.02 -9.71
C PHE A 132 -12.08 -8.71 -9.28
N ASP A 133 -11.27 -7.68 -8.98
CA ASP A 133 -11.80 -6.36 -8.69
C ASP A 133 -11.00 -5.24 -9.38
N ARG A 134 -11.66 -4.09 -9.56
CA ARG A 134 -11.09 -2.87 -10.14
C ARG A 134 -11.68 -1.64 -9.48
N HIS A 135 -10.84 -0.64 -9.21
CA HIS A 135 -11.29 0.65 -8.68
C HIS A 135 -11.95 1.54 -9.73
N ARG A 136 -11.60 1.36 -11.00
CA ARG A 136 -12.19 2.10 -12.11
C ARG A 136 -13.04 1.18 -12.98
N ARG A 137 -14.15 1.72 -13.48
CA ARG A 137 -15.01 1.02 -14.43
C ARG A 137 -14.19 0.53 -15.62
N PRO A 138 -14.28 -0.74 -16.00
CA PRO A 138 -13.67 -1.23 -17.23
C PRO A 138 -14.17 -0.45 -18.45
N LYS A 139 -13.25 0.05 -19.25
CA LYS A 139 -13.62 0.82 -20.47
C LYS A 139 -14.36 -0.01 -21.49
N ARG A 140 -14.14 -1.33 -21.53
CA ARG A 140 -14.84 -2.28 -22.42
C ARG A 140 -15.70 -3.18 -21.56
N ALA A 141 -16.97 -3.36 -21.97
CA ALA A 141 -17.90 -4.26 -21.29
C ALA A 141 -17.57 -5.74 -21.51
N THR A 142 -16.89 -6.07 -22.60
CA THR A 142 -16.57 -7.43 -23.07
C THR A 142 -15.08 -7.61 -23.33
N GLY A 143 -14.66 -8.85 -23.60
CA GLY A 143 -13.27 -9.18 -23.94
C GLY A 143 -12.35 -9.41 -22.72
N TRP A 144 -12.90 -9.45 -21.51
CA TRP A 144 -12.19 -9.83 -20.31
C TRP A 144 -12.39 -11.31 -20.00
N PHE A 145 -11.33 -12.01 -19.65
CA PHE A 145 -11.40 -13.40 -19.25
C PHE A 145 -10.35 -13.77 -18.20
N CYS A 146 -10.64 -14.79 -17.42
CA CYS A 146 -9.72 -15.41 -16.49
C CYS A 146 -8.64 -16.17 -17.27
N ARG A 147 -7.36 -15.85 -17.06
CA ARG A 147 -6.27 -16.49 -17.81
C ARG A 147 -6.25 -18.02 -17.72
N PRO A 148 -6.37 -18.64 -16.52
CA PRO A 148 -6.38 -20.10 -16.41
C PRO A 148 -7.56 -20.77 -17.12
N CYS A 149 -8.74 -20.14 -17.15
CA CYS A 149 -9.96 -20.72 -17.72
C CYS A 149 -10.18 -20.37 -19.19
N GLY A 150 -9.43 -19.39 -19.72
CA GLY A 150 -9.56 -18.94 -21.11
C GLY A 150 -10.86 -18.21 -21.42
N PRO A 151 -11.05 -17.76 -22.68
CA PRO A 151 -12.20 -16.97 -23.07
C PRO A 151 -13.53 -17.74 -23.11
N THR A 152 -13.47 -19.06 -23.28
CA THR A 152 -14.68 -19.91 -23.38
C THR A 152 -15.32 -20.14 -22.02
N SER A 153 -14.54 -20.54 -21.00
CA SER A 153 -15.04 -20.92 -19.67
C SER A 153 -14.85 -19.82 -18.63
N GLY A 154 -14.03 -18.80 -18.92
CA GLY A 154 -13.61 -17.79 -17.98
C GLY A 154 -14.01 -16.37 -18.32
N THR A 155 -14.99 -16.14 -19.20
CA THR A 155 -15.46 -14.80 -19.57
C THR A 155 -15.94 -14.02 -18.33
N LEU A 156 -15.35 -12.85 -18.09
CA LEU A 156 -15.64 -12.01 -16.93
C LEU A 156 -16.67 -10.96 -17.26
N ARG A 157 -17.73 -10.90 -16.45
CA ARG A 157 -18.73 -9.84 -16.47
C ARG A 157 -18.52 -8.94 -15.26
N TRP A 158 -18.28 -7.65 -15.50
CA TRP A 158 -18.03 -6.67 -14.46
C TRP A 158 -19.34 -6.03 -13.98
N GLY A 159 -19.60 -6.15 -12.69
CA GLY A 159 -20.69 -5.48 -11.97
C GLY A 159 -20.19 -4.42 -11.01
N ASP A 160 -21.05 -3.49 -10.63
CA ASP A 160 -20.82 -2.55 -9.54
C ASP A 160 -21.11 -3.26 -8.22
N ALA A 161 -20.15 -3.32 -7.32
CA ALA A 161 -20.30 -4.00 -6.03
C ALA A 161 -20.81 -3.09 -4.90
N SER A 162 -21.23 -1.87 -5.25
CA SER A 162 -21.85 -0.91 -4.32
C SER A 162 -23.38 -1.02 -4.29
N GLU A 163 -23.96 -1.92 -5.10
CA GLU A 163 -25.39 -2.22 -5.14
C GLU A 163 -25.73 -3.45 -4.32
#